data_03bc930c35bdd7576e54982c4841a552
#
_entry.id   03bc930c35bdd7576e54982c4841a552
#
_cell.length_a   1.000
_cell.length_b   1.000
_cell.length_c   1.000
_cell.angle_alpha   90.00
_cell.angle_beta   90.00
_cell.angle_gamma   90.00
#
_symmetry.space_group_name_H-M   'P 1'
#
loop_
_entity.id
_entity.type
_entity.pdbx_description
1 polymer ?
#
loop_
_entity_poly.entity_id
_entity_poly.type
_entity_poly.pdbx_seq_one_letter_code
_entity_poly.pdbx_strand_id
1 'polypeptide(L)'
;MGSGAFDSGVVLAALARYPPLRAGGARVAVVGGFVRDTLLGRDPHEVDLVVEGDAAALAHSLGGEVVVHKPFGTATATGPGWRVDVAMARRERYPAPGALPEVAAASIEDDLARRDFTVNAIAVTLSGGELLAADHALDDLSGGVLRVLHERSFIDDPTRLVRLARYAERLRFAVDPATEGLAEHAGFATLSGARLGGELRLALAEPDPVAVLARLADKLPLSVEPELAREALALAPAESDRAMLLLGMLSREEAWLSGLELTARELEVALACRHARVPAEVTPSALWRAWRGLPIEAVAVAGARGGVDAAKRWIGELRQVRLEIGGDDLIAAGIAEGPEIGRRLERTLVAKLDGELSGGHEAELAFALRVRD
;
A
#
# COMPACT_ATOMS: atom_id res chain seq x y z
N MET A 1 5.88 -6.40 -33.17
CA MET A 1 4.70 -7.28 -33.18
C MET A 1 3.64 -6.56 -34.00
N GLY A 2 3.05 -7.26 -34.98
CA GLY A 2 2.17 -6.61 -35.97
C GLY A 2 0.95 -5.99 -35.31
N SER A 3 0.38 -4.96 -35.91
CA SER A 3 -0.86 -4.27 -35.57
C SER A 3 -2.07 -5.21 -35.73
N GLY A 4 -2.15 -6.21 -34.86
CA GLY A 4 -3.37 -6.99 -34.70
C GLY A 4 -4.39 -6.09 -34.03
N ALA A 5 -5.54 -5.84 -34.66
CA ALA A 5 -6.63 -5.12 -34.05
C ALA A 5 -7.01 -5.84 -32.74
N PHE A 6 -7.11 -5.08 -31.65
CA PHE A 6 -7.60 -5.60 -30.39
C PHE A 6 -9.04 -6.12 -30.56
N ASP A 7 -9.31 -7.31 -30.04
CA ASP A 7 -10.65 -7.95 -30.12
C ASP A 7 -11.45 -7.64 -28.84
N SER A 8 -12.50 -6.85 -29.00
CA SER A 8 -13.44 -6.57 -27.89
C SER A 8 -14.19 -7.82 -27.41
N GLY A 9 -14.27 -8.87 -28.25
CA GLY A 9 -14.92 -10.14 -27.88
C GLY A 9 -14.23 -10.83 -26.72
N VAL A 10 -12.89 -10.71 -26.58
CA VAL A 10 -12.17 -11.28 -25.43
C VAL A 10 -12.55 -10.59 -24.13
N VAL A 11 -12.83 -9.28 -24.18
CA VAL A 11 -13.27 -8.51 -23.02
C VAL A 11 -14.66 -8.92 -22.57
N LEU A 12 -15.59 -9.08 -23.51
CA LEU A 12 -16.96 -9.57 -23.22
C LEU A 12 -16.94 -11.02 -22.71
N ALA A 13 -16.07 -11.88 -23.27
CA ALA A 13 -15.91 -13.25 -22.79
C ALA A 13 -15.37 -13.27 -21.32
N ALA A 14 -14.44 -12.40 -20.98
CA ALA A 14 -13.94 -12.31 -19.61
C ALA A 14 -15.00 -11.86 -18.61
N LEU A 15 -16.00 -11.10 -19.05
CA LEU A 15 -17.15 -10.68 -18.21
C LEU A 15 -18.14 -11.82 -17.91
N ALA A 16 -18.11 -12.94 -18.63
CA ALA A 16 -19.05 -14.05 -18.44
C ALA A 16 -18.99 -14.71 -17.05
N ARG A 17 -17.92 -14.49 -16.30
CA ARG A 17 -17.75 -14.93 -14.89
C ARG A 17 -18.45 -14.03 -13.87
N TYR A 18 -18.95 -12.87 -14.28
CA TYR A 18 -19.70 -11.94 -13.44
C TYR A 18 -21.21 -12.10 -13.64
N PRO A 19 -22.06 -11.54 -12.74
CA PRO A 19 -23.52 -11.55 -12.94
C PRO A 19 -23.90 -10.97 -14.30
N PRO A 20 -25.03 -11.37 -14.89
CA PRO A 20 -25.49 -10.83 -16.15
C PRO A 20 -25.61 -9.32 -16.11
N LEU A 21 -24.71 -8.64 -16.81
CA LEU A 21 -24.64 -7.19 -16.87
C LEU A 21 -25.68 -6.70 -17.89
N ARG A 22 -26.86 -6.25 -17.41
CA ARG A 22 -27.93 -5.77 -18.27
C ARG A 22 -28.01 -4.25 -18.23
N ALA A 23 -27.84 -3.62 -19.37
CA ALA A 23 -27.82 -2.17 -19.48
C ALA A 23 -29.17 -1.48 -19.24
N GLY A 24 -30.28 -2.20 -19.11
CA GLY A 24 -31.59 -1.62 -18.81
C GLY A 24 -32.04 -0.49 -19.78
N GLY A 25 -31.49 -0.44 -21.02
CA GLY A 25 -31.73 0.63 -21.99
C GLY A 25 -30.73 1.80 -21.90
N ALA A 26 -29.94 1.92 -20.85
CA ALA A 26 -28.85 2.90 -20.78
C ALA A 26 -27.61 2.37 -21.53
N ARG A 27 -26.77 3.28 -22.02
CA ARG A 27 -25.47 2.93 -22.59
C ARG A 27 -24.49 2.61 -21.45
N VAL A 28 -23.98 1.38 -21.42
CA VAL A 28 -23.05 0.88 -20.38
C VAL A 28 -21.82 0.30 -21.04
N ALA A 29 -20.66 0.61 -20.47
CA ALA A 29 -19.41 0.02 -20.91
C ALA A 29 -18.56 -0.46 -19.73
N VAL A 30 -17.79 -1.54 -19.94
CA VAL A 30 -16.68 -1.89 -19.09
C VAL A 30 -15.46 -1.06 -19.49
N VAL A 31 -14.66 -0.61 -18.51
CA VAL A 31 -13.64 0.42 -18.73
C VAL A 31 -12.34 0.16 -17.97
N GLY A 32 -11.31 0.90 -18.32
CA GLY A 32 -10.11 1.07 -17.50
C GLY A 32 -9.25 -0.19 -17.37
N GLY A 33 -8.86 -0.49 -16.14
CA GLY A 33 -7.92 -1.58 -15.83
C GLY A 33 -8.37 -2.94 -16.32
N PHE A 34 -9.66 -3.25 -16.22
CA PHE A 34 -10.22 -4.51 -16.70
C PHE A 34 -10.01 -4.68 -18.21
N VAL A 35 -10.37 -3.66 -18.98
CA VAL A 35 -10.23 -3.71 -20.45
C VAL A 35 -8.75 -3.80 -20.83
N ARG A 36 -7.91 -2.92 -20.27
CA ARG A 36 -6.47 -2.91 -20.51
C ARG A 36 -5.83 -4.29 -20.23
N ASP A 37 -6.08 -4.85 -19.05
CA ASP A 37 -5.41 -6.10 -18.64
C ASP A 37 -5.91 -7.29 -19.45
N THR A 38 -7.21 -7.34 -19.77
CA THR A 38 -7.77 -8.37 -20.67
C THR A 38 -7.16 -8.29 -22.07
N LEU A 39 -7.06 -7.10 -22.64
CA LEU A 39 -6.45 -6.91 -23.98
C LEU A 39 -4.95 -7.25 -24.00
N LEU A 40 -4.26 -7.13 -22.85
CA LEU A 40 -2.88 -7.58 -22.68
C LEU A 40 -2.75 -9.09 -22.40
N GLY A 41 -3.85 -9.83 -22.36
CA GLY A 41 -3.86 -11.26 -22.02
C GLY A 41 -3.55 -11.55 -20.55
N ARG A 42 -3.74 -10.56 -19.67
CA ARG A 42 -3.60 -10.68 -18.21
C ARG A 42 -4.97 -11.00 -17.59
N ASP A 43 -4.98 -11.63 -16.40
CA ASP A 43 -6.22 -11.88 -15.68
C ASP A 43 -6.66 -10.61 -14.95
N PRO A 44 -7.81 -9.99 -15.32
CA PRO A 44 -8.29 -8.79 -14.64
C PRO A 44 -8.98 -9.15 -13.32
N HIS A 45 -8.75 -8.35 -12.28
CA HIS A 45 -9.26 -8.64 -10.93
C HIS A 45 -10.50 -7.83 -10.54
N GLU A 46 -10.69 -6.64 -11.10
CA GLU A 46 -11.76 -5.71 -10.73
C GLU A 46 -12.52 -5.28 -11.98
N VAL A 47 -13.84 -5.28 -11.91
CA VAL A 47 -14.70 -4.81 -13.00
C VAL A 47 -15.19 -3.41 -12.68
N ASP A 48 -14.79 -2.46 -13.52
CA ASP A 48 -15.29 -1.10 -13.52
C ASP A 48 -16.29 -0.91 -14.67
N LEU A 49 -17.52 -0.53 -14.34
CA LEU A 49 -18.55 -0.16 -15.30
C LEU A 49 -18.77 1.34 -15.29
N VAL A 50 -18.96 1.89 -16.48
CA VAL A 50 -19.46 3.25 -16.64
C VAL A 50 -20.81 3.22 -17.32
N VAL A 51 -21.76 4.03 -16.82
CA VAL A 51 -23.13 4.12 -17.34
C VAL A 51 -23.50 5.56 -17.69
N GLU A 52 -24.07 5.78 -18.85
CA GLU A 52 -24.74 7.05 -19.18
C GLU A 52 -26.13 7.05 -18.53
N GLY A 53 -26.15 7.28 -17.19
CA GLY A 53 -27.36 7.19 -16.39
C GLY A 53 -27.08 7.02 -14.90
N ASP A 54 -28.00 6.37 -14.20
CA ASP A 54 -27.94 6.16 -12.76
C ASP A 54 -27.10 4.91 -12.42
N ALA A 55 -25.90 5.16 -11.86
CA ALA A 55 -25.00 4.11 -11.43
C ALA A 55 -25.56 3.24 -10.28
N ALA A 56 -26.35 3.85 -9.37
CA ALA A 56 -26.95 3.11 -8.27
C ALA A 56 -28.04 2.15 -8.78
N ALA A 57 -28.86 2.60 -9.72
CA ALA A 57 -29.89 1.77 -10.36
C ALA A 57 -29.25 0.57 -11.09
N LEU A 58 -28.16 0.80 -11.82
CA LEU A 58 -27.41 -0.27 -12.48
C LEU A 58 -26.82 -1.24 -11.44
N ALA A 59 -26.16 -0.75 -10.39
CA ALA A 59 -25.59 -1.59 -9.34
C ALA A 59 -26.65 -2.47 -8.67
N HIS A 60 -27.81 -1.91 -8.33
CA HIS A 60 -28.92 -2.70 -7.77
C HIS A 60 -29.44 -3.80 -8.72
N SER A 61 -29.39 -3.55 -10.04
CA SER A 61 -29.80 -4.57 -11.03
C SER A 61 -28.87 -5.78 -11.12
N LEU A 62 -27.62 -5.66 -10.63
CA LEU A 62 -26.65 -6.78 -10.59
C LEU A 62 -26.96 -7.77 -9.45
N GLY A 63 -27.75 -7.34 -8.48
CA GLY A 63 -27.99 -8.11 -7.25
C GLY A 63 -26.82 -8.04 -6.26
N GLY A 64 -26.94 -8.76 -5.15
CA GLY A 64 -25.96 -8.74 -4.08
C GLY A 64 -26.09 -7.53 -3.14
N GLU A 65 -25.05 -7.26 -2.37
CA GLU A 65 -24.98 -6.10 -1.50
C GLU A 65 -24.52 -4.87 -2.30
N VAL A 66 -25.23 -3.74 -2.13
CA VAL A 66 -24.91 -2.50 -2.87
C VAL A 66 -24.60 -1.37 -1.91
N VAL A 67 -23.43 -0.74 -2.10
CA VAL A 67 -23.00 0.46 -1.40
C VAL A 67 -22.98 1.64 -2.38
N VAL A 68 -23.74 2.70 -2.08
CA VAL A 68 -23.86 3.88 -2.96
C VAL A 68 -23.06 5.05 -2.40
N HIS A 69 -22.20 5.64 -3.23
CA HIS A 69 -21.37 6.81 -2.90
C HIS A 69 -21.92 8.06 -3.60
N LYS A 70 -22.98 8.64 -3.03
CA LYS A 70 -23.73 9.76 -3.62
C LYS A 70 -22.90 10.94 -4.13
N PRO A 71 -21.86 11.45 -3.40
CA PRO A 71 -21.12 12.63 -3.85
C PRO A 71 -20.44 12.47 -5.21
N PHE A 72 -20.13 11.24 -5.61
CA PHE A 72 -19.37 10.95 -6.83
C PHE A 72 -20.19 10.24 -7.92
N GLY A 73 -21.46 9.96 -7.67
CA GLY A 73 -22.29 9.20 -8.61
C GLY A 73 -21.73 7.81 -8.87
N THR A 74 -21.26 7.13 -7.83
CA THR A 74 -20.68 5.77 -7.92
C THR A 74 -21.41 4.82 -6.99
N ALA A 75 -21.38 3.53 -7.31
CA ALA A 75 -21.88 2.46 -6.47
C ALA A 75 -21.02 1.21 -6.62
N THR A 76 -20.92 0.42 -5.56
CA THR A 76 -20.24 -0.89 -5.58
C THR A 76 -21.29 -1.97 -5.33
N ALA A 77 -21.35 -2.99 -6.19
CA ALA A 77 -22.14 -4.19 -5.99
C ALA A 77 -21.20 -5.37 -5.68
N THR A 78 -21.52 -6.13 -4.63
CA THR A 78 -20.70 -7.26 -4.16
C THR A 78 -21.56 -8.50 -3.96
N GLY A 79 -21.07 -9.64 -4.43
CA GLY A 79 -21.70 -10.95 -4.21
C GLY A 79 -20.64 -12.05 -4.03
N PRO A 80 -21.08 -13.30 -3.86
CA PRO A 80 -20.16 -14.42 -3.66
C PRO A 80 -19.16 -14.56 -4.80
N GLY A 81 -17.89 -14.21 -4.54
CA GLY A 81 -16.79 -14.35 -5.50
C GLY A 81 -16.72 -13.27 -6.59
N TRP A 82 -17.50 -12.17 -6.49
CA TRP A 82 -17.43 -11.07 -7.45
C TRP A 82 -17.67 -9.71 -6.78
N ARG A 83 -17.04 -8.69 -7.36
CA ARG A 83 -17.25 -7.27 -7.07
C ARG A 83 -17.29 -6.50 -8.40
N VAL A 84 -18.20 -5.55 -8.49
CA VAL A 84 -18.34 -4.64 -9.64
C VAL A 84 -18.50 -3.23 -9.12
N ASP A 85 -17.62 -2.35 -9.56
CA ASP A 85 -17.71 -0.93 -9.29
C ASP A 85 -18.41 -0.24 -10.47
N VAL A 86 -19.41 0.57 -10.17
CA VAL A 86 -20.24 1.26 -11.18
C VAL A 86 -20.11 2.76 -10.98
N ALA A 87 -19.78 3.48 -12.04
CA ALA A 87 -19.73 4.93 -12.05
C ALA A 87 -20.65 5.53 -13.11
N MET A 88 -21.25 6.66 -12.81
CA MET A 88 -21.90 7.49 -13.81
C MET A 88 -20.82 8.07 -14.75
N ALA A 89 -21.05 8.01 -16.07
CA ALA A 89 -20.22 8.68 -17.04
C ALA A 89 -20.24 10.18 -16.78
N ARG A 90 -19.06 10.82 -16.68
CA ARG A 90 -18.96 12.18 -16.20
C ARG A 90 -17.82 12.99 -16.83
N ARG A 91 -18.00 14.28 -16.90
CA ARG A 91 -16.92 15.27 -17.05
C ARG A 91 -16.46 15.74 -15.69
N GLU A 92 -15.20 16.13 -15.62
CA GLU A 92 -14.58 16.72 -14.44
C GLU A 92 -14.06 18.12 -14.75
N ARG A 93 -14.32 19.07 -13.84
CA ARG A 93 -13.74 20.41 -13.88
C ARG A 93 -13.02 20.64 -12.56
N TYR A 94 -11.75 20.97 -12.63
CA TYR A 94 -10.93 21.26 -11.46
C TYR A 94 -10.97 22.77 -11.17
N PRO A 95 -11.56 23.21 -10.03
CA PRO A 95 -11.66 24.64 -9.69
C PRO A 95 -10.30 25.26 -9.36
N ALA A 96 -9.36 24.45 -8.90
CA ALA A 96 -7.98 24.84 -8.61
C ALA A 96 -7.04 23.61 -8.73
N PRO A 97 -5.72 23.83 -8.92
CA PRO A 97 -4.73 22.76 -8.91
C PRO A 97 -4.84 21.85 -7.67
N GLY A 98 -4.92 20.55 -7.86
CA GLY A 98 -5.01 19.56 -6.77
C GLY A 98 -6.33 19.53 -6.01
N ALA A 99 -7.31 20.36 -6.35
CA ALA A 99 -8.64 20.33 -5.74
C ALA A 99 -9.41 19.06 -6.14
N LEU A 100 -10.46 18.74 -5.40
CA LEU A 100 -11.43 17.75 -5.85
C LEU A 100 -12.20 18.29 -7.06
N PRO A 101 -12.46 17.47 -8.08
CA PRO A 101 -13.20 17.94 -9.25
C PRO A 101 -14.67 18.15 -8.96
N GLU A 102 -15.25 19.16 -9.62
CA GLU A 102 -16.68 19.26 -9.82
C GLU A 102 -17.08 18.31 -10.95
N VAL A 103 -18.09 17.49 -10.72
CA VAL A 103 -18.51 16.45 -11.65
C VAL A 103 -19.87 16.76 -12.27
N ALA A 104 -20.04 16.47 -13.55
CA ALA A 104 -21.30 16.58 -14.27
C ALA A 104 -21.51 15.35 -15.16
N ALA A 105 -22.75 14.88 -15.28
CA ALA A 105 -23.09 13.77 -16.17
C ALA A 105 -22.65 14.06 -17.62
N ALA A 106 -22.13 13.03 -18.30
CA ALA A 106 -21.58 13.15 -19.64
C ALA A 106 -21.67 11.83 -20.40
N SER A 107 -21.13 11.78 -21.62
CA SER A 107 -21.02 10.55 -22.40
C SER A 107 -19.86 9.66 -21.92
N ILE A 108 -19.81 8.42 -22.38
CA ILE A 108 -18.69 7.51 -22.12
C ILE A 108 -17.40 8.06 -22.71
N GLU A 109 -17.45 8.68 -23.89
CA GLU A 109 -16.30 9.30 -24.55
C GLU A 109 -15.73 10.46 -23.72
N ASP A 110 -16.58 11.29 -23.13
CA ASP A 110 -16.16 12.34 -22.19
C ASP A 110 -15.50 11.76 -20.95
N ASP A 111 -16.03 10.64 -20.44
CA ASP A 111 -15.48 9.95 -19.28
C ASP A 111 -14.09 9.37 -19.58
N LEU A 112 -13.87 8.85 -20.78
CA LEU A 112 -12.55 8.38 -21.21
C LEU A 112 -11.54 9.53 -21.30
N ALA A 113 -11.96 10.70 -21.81
CA ALA A 113 -11.08 11.86 -22.00
C ALA A 113 -10.55 12.49 -20.71
N ARG A 114 -11.20 12.27 -19.55
CA ARG A 114 -10.78 12.80 -18.23
C ARG A 114 -9.84 11.88 -17.47
N ARG A 115 -9.59 10.64 -17.93
CA ARG A 115 -8.80 9.63 -17.20
C ARG A 115 -7.33 10.04 -17.08
N ASP A 116 -6.58 9.22 -16.35
CA ASP A 116 -5.17 9.49 -16.05
C ASP A 116 -4.24 9.25 -17.25
N PHE A 117 -4.32 8.06 -17.85
CA PHE A 117 -3.45 7.64 -18.95
C PHE A 117 -4.25 7.04 -20.10
N THR A 118 -3.73 7.19 -21.32
CA THR A 118 -4.32 6.66 -22.55
C THR A 118 -4.66 5.17 -22.42
N VAL A 119 -3.77 4.36 -21.88
CA VAL A 119 -3.95 2.90 -21.70
C VAL A 119 -5.09 2.53 -20.75
N ASN A 120 -5.57 3.47 -19.94
CA ASN A 120 -6.74 3.31 -19.06
C ASN A 120 -8.01 3.97 -19.63
N ALA A 121 -7.87 4.65 -20.78
CA ALA A 121 -8.97 5.35 -21.47
C ALA A 121 -9.52 4.51 -22.62
N ILE A 122 -9.81 3.24 -22.34
CA ILE A 122 -10.37 2.26 -23.25
C ILE A 122 -11.63 1.67 -22.62
N ALA A 123 -12.66 1.49 -23.42
CA ALA A 123 -13.95 0.93 -23.02
C ALA A 123 -14.47 -0.09 -24.02
N VAL A 124 -15.29 -1.03 -23.56
CA VAL A 124 -16.09 -1.91 -24.42
C VAL A 124 -17.53 -1.82 -24.00
N THR A 125 -18.41 -1.43 -24.91
CA THR A 125 -19.85 -1.33 -24.64
C THR A 125 -20.46 -2.72 -24.40
N LEU A 126 -21.34 -2.84 -23.41
CA LEU A 126 -22.04 -4.12 -23.14
C LEU A 126 -23.08 -4.43 -24.23
N SER A 127 -23.62 -3.40 -24.88
CA SER A 127 -24.54 -3.52 -25.99
C SER A 127 -23.74 -3.39 -27.29
N GLY A 128 -23.55 -4.50 -27.99
CA GLY A 128 -22.88 -4.53 -29.29
C GLY A 128 -21.37 -4.75 -29.26
N GLY A 129 -20.70 -4.67 -28.13
CA GLY A 129 -19.25 -4.92 -28.05
C GLY A 129 -18.39 -3.88 -28.74
N GLU A 130 -18.87 -2.65 -28.89
CA GLU A 130 -18.11 -1.57 -29.51
C GLU A 130 -16.90 -1.21 -28.67
N LEU A 131 -15.71 -1.17 -29.29
CA LEU A 131 -14.46 -0.74 -28.66
C LEU A 131 -14.32 0.77 -28.82
N LEU A 132 -14.38 1.49 -27.69
CA LEU A 132 -14.18 2.92 -27.58
C LEU A 132 -12.81 3.20 -26.96
N ALA A 133 -12.06 4.13 -27.51
CA ALA A 133 -10.74 4.46 -27.01
C ALA A 133 -10.43 5.95 -27.22
N ALA A 134 -9.73 6.55 -26.27
CA ALA A 134 -9.16 7.88 -26.47
C ALA A 134 -8.05 7.83 -27.52
N ASP A 135 -7.69 8.99 -28.05
CA ASP A 135 -6.60 9.12 -29.00
C ASP A 135 -5.32 8.45 -28.46
N HIS A 136 -4.61 7.75 -29.30
CA HIS A 136 -3.39 6.98 -29.00
C HIS A 136 -3.56 5.78 -28.04
N ALA A 137 -4.72 5.55 -27.43
CA ALA A 137 -4.87 4.56 -26.35
C ALA A 137 -4.52 3.13 -26.77
N LEU A 138 -4.94 2.71 -27.95
CA LEU A 138 -4.65 1.35 -28.46
C LEU A 138 -3.19 1.21 -28.95
N ASP A 139 -2.64 2.25 -29.55
CA ASP A 139 -1.24 2.27 -30.00
C ASP A 139 -0.30 2.25 -28.78
N ASP A 140 -0.58 3.09 -27.76
CA ASP A 140 0.17 3.13 -26.52
C ASP A 140 0.06 1.81 -25.75
N LEU A 141 -1.12 1.19 -25.74
CA LEU A 141 -1.29 -0.13 -25.13
C LEU A 141 -0.45 -1.20 -25.84
N SER A 142 -0.47 -1.22 -27.17
CA SER A 142 0.32 -2.14 -27.99
C SER A 142 1.83 -1.89 -27.87
N GLY A 143 2.22 -0.62 -27.78
CA GLY A 143 3.61 -0.17 -27.66
C GLY A 143 4.19 -0.25 -26.26
N GLY A 144 3.35 -0.46 -25.23
CA GLY A 144 3.77 -0.42 -23.83
C GLY A 144 4.18 0.99 -23.38
N VAL A 145 3.37 2.00 -23.69
CA VAL A 145 3.66 3.42 -23.42
C VAL A 145 2.63 3.99 -22.43
N LEU A 146 3.09 4.75 -21.45
CA LEU A 146 2.26 5.54 -20.54
C LEU A 146 2.27 6.99 -20.99
N ARG A 147 1.11 7.47 -21.44
CA ARG A 147 0.88 8.84 -21.88
C ARG A 147 -0.30 9.43 -21.15
N VAL A 148 -0.17 10.66 -20.65
CA VAL A 148 -1.32 11.42 -20.12
C VAL A 148 -2.23 11.88 -21.25
N LEU A 149 -3.51 12.09 -20.94
CA LEU A 149 -4.52 12.50 -21.92
C LEU A 149 -4.47 14.00 -22.28
N HIS A 150 -3.88 14.83 -21.40
CA HIS A 150 -3.76 16.28 -21.63
C HIS A 150 -2.62 16.88 -20.78
N GLU A 151 -2.13 18.05 -21.20
CA GLU A 151 -0.97 18.72 -20.60
C GLU A 151 -1.19 19.15 -19.13
N ARG A 152 -2.42 19.39 -18.72
CA ARG A 152 -2.76 19.79 -17.34
C ARG A 152 -2.93 18.62 -16.38
N SER A 153 -2.73 17.37 -16.85
CA SER A 153 -3.06 16.16 -16.12
C SER A 153 -2.51 16.12 -14.69
N PHE A 154 -1.24 16.47 -14.50
CA PHE A 154 -0.58 16.49 -13.17
C PHE A 154 -0.84 17.76 -12.38
N ILE A 155 -1.25 18.85 -13.04
CA ILE A 155 -1.67 20.10 -12.37
C ILE A 155 -3.06 19.91 -11.77
N ASP A 156 -3.97 19.38 -12.54
CA ASP A 156 -5.37 19.19 -12.15
C ASP A 156 -5.48 18.11 -11.06
N ASP A 157 -4.76 17.00 -11.23
CA ASP A 157 -4.70 15.93 -10.22
C ASP A 157 -3.25 15.41 -10.00
N PRO A 158 -2.52 15.98 -9.01
CA PRO A 158 -1.15 15.54 -8.71
C PRO A 158 -1.04 14.07 -8.24
N THR A 159 -2.13 13.42 -7.82
CA THR A 159 -2.10 11.99 -7.48
C THR A 159 -1.69 11.13 -8.66
N ARG A 160 -1.88 11.62 -9.88
CA ARG A 160 -1.47 10.95 -11.12
C ARG A 160 0.05 10.76 -11.23
N LEU A 161 0.87 11.52 -10.50
CA LEU A 161 2.32 11.28 -10.39
C LEU A 161 2.61 9.94 -9.68
N VAL A 162 1.90 9.66 -8.57
CA VAL A 162 2.03 8.38 -7.88
C VAL A 162 1.51 7.25 -8.77
N ARG A 163 0.40 7.48 -9.45
CA ARG A 163 -0.18 6.50 -10.38
C ARG A 163 0.75 6.23 -11.57
N LEU A 164 1.45 7.26 -12.10
CA LEU A 164 2.47 7.09 -13.14
C LEU A 164 3.58 6.15 -12.69
N ALA A 165 4.15 6.39 -11.51
CA ALA A 165 5.19 5.53 -10.93
C ALA A 165 4.70 4.08 -10.75
N ARG A 166 3.48 3.91 -10.22
CA ARG A 166 2.84 2.60 -10.02
C ARG A 166 2.64 1.84 -11.32
N TYR A 167 2.05 2.47 -12.34
CA TYR A 167 1.77 1.81 -13.62
C TYR A 167 3.04 1.54 -14.41
N ALA A 168 4.04 2.43 -14.37
CA ALA A 168 5.31 2.20 -15.02
C ALA A 168 5.99 0.92 -14.49
N GLU A 169 5.98 0.71 -13.16
CA GLU A 169 6.54 -0.50 -12.57
C GLU A 169 5.64 -1.73 -12.77
N ARG A 170 4.34 -1.63 -12.50
CA ARG A 170 3.40 -2.76 -12.61
C ARG A 170 3.29 -3.28 -14.02
N LEU A 171 3.16 -2.40 -15.00
CA LEU A 171 2.98 -2.77 -16.40
C LEU A 171 4.31 -2.99 -17.12
N ARG A 172 5.41 -2.43 -16.60
CA ARG A 172 6.73 -2.34 -17.26
C ARG A 172 6.65 -1.57 -18.57
N PHE A 173 5.88 -0.49 -18.55
CA PHE A 173 5.69 0.39 -19.70
C PHE A 173 6.66 1.56 -19.61
N ALA A 174 7.12 2.01 -20.77
CA ALA A 174 7.90 3.24 -20.90
C ALA A 174 6.99 4.46 -20.71
N VAL A 175 7.52 5.53 -20.14
CA VAL A 175 6.81 6.80 -20.09
C VAL A 175 7.05 7.56 -21.38
N ASP A 176 5.99 8.11 -21.96
CA ASP A 176 6.08 8.99 -23.13
C ASP A 176 6.92 10.24 -22.78
N PRO A 177 7.86 10.68 -23.65
CA PRO A 177 8.75 11.81 -23.35
C PRO A 177 8.05 13.12 -23.01
N ALA A 178 6.92 13.44 -23.66
CA ALA A 178 6.15 14.63 -23.32
C ALA A 178 5.51 14.49 -21.93
N THR A 179 4.98 13.31 -21.59
CA THR A 179 4.45 12.98 -20.26
C THR A 179 5.53 13.09 -19.18
N GLU A 180 6.75 12.60 -19.47
CA GLU A 180 7.89 12.68 -18.55
C GLU A 180 8.26 14.14 -18.28
N GLY A 181 8.35 14.98 -19.31
CA GLY A 181 8.59 16.42 -19.17
C GLY A 181 7.53 17.14 -18.34
N LEU A 182 6.24 16.79 -18.50
CA LEU A 182 5.18 17.32 -17.65
C LEU A 182 5.31 16.86 -16.19
N ALA A 183 5.68 15.60 -15.99
CA ALA A 183 5.89 15.04 -14.65
C ALA A 183 7.08 15.68 -13.93
N GLU A 184 8.18 15.99 -14.63
CA GLU A 184 9.35 16.66 -14.04
C GLU A 184 9.01 17.99 -13.38
N HIS A 185 8.11 18.77 -13.99
CA HIS A 185 7.71 20.11 -13.50
C HIS A 185 6.54 20.07 -12.50
N ALA A 186 5.94 18.91 -12.28
CA ALA A 186 4.82 18.75 -11.35
C ALA A 186 5.29 18.25 -9.97
N GLY A 187 4.48 18.51 -8.94
CA GLY A 187 4.76 18.08 -7.56
C GLY A 187 3.48 18.01 -6.72
N PHE A 188 3.65 17.74 -5.44
CA PHE A 188 2.55 17.44 -4.52
C PHE A 188 2.11 18.62 -3.64
N ALA A 189 2.64 19.82 -3.85
CA ALA A 189 2.43 20.97 -2.96
C ALA A 189 0.95 21.39 -2.80
N THR A 190 0.10 21.11 -3.81
CA THR A 190 -1.33 21.42 -3.78
C THR A 190 -2.21 20.27 -3.29
N LEU A 191 -1.61 19.12 -2.97
CA LEU A 191 -2.35 17.92 -2.57
C LEU A 191 -2.47 17.85 -1.05
N SER A 192 -3.65 17.47 -0.54
CA SER A 192 -3.82 17.18 0.90
C SER A 192 -3.06 15.93 1.31
N GLY A 193 -2.61 15.89 2.57
CA GLY A 193 -1.92 14.73 3.13
C GLY A 193 -2.75 13.45 3.05
N ALA A 194 -4.07 13.53 3.27
CA ALA A 194 -4.98 12.38 3.13
C ALA A 194 -4.95 11.78 1.73
N ARG A 195 -5.01 12.62 0.68
CA ARG A 195 -4.98 12.14 -0.71
C ARG A 195 -3.62 11.55 -1.07
N LEU A 196 -2.54 12.21 -0.67
CA LEU A 196 -1.19 11.70 -0.88
C LEU A 196 -0.98 10.39 -0.12
N GLY A 197 -1.36 10.34 1.16
CA GLY A 197 -1.28 9.14 1.99
C GLY A 197 -2.08 7.96 1.42
N GLY A 198 -3.28 8.23 0.89
CA GLY A 198 -4.10 7.24 0.19
C GLY A 198 -3.41 6.64 -1.03
N GLU A 199 -2.85 7.46 -1.92
CA GLU A 199 -2.11 6.98 -3.10
C GLU A 199 -0.79 6.27 -2.73
N LEU A 200 -0.09 6.73 -1.69
CA LEU A 200 1.11 6.05 -1.19
C LEU A 200 0.80 4.67 -0.64
N ARG A 201 -0.33 4.47 0.07
CA ARG A 201 -0.74 3.12 0.49
C ARG A 201 -0.94 2.18 -0.70
N LEU A 202 -1.52 2.68 -1.79
CA LEU A 202 -1.65 1.90 -3.03
C LEU A 202 -0.28 1.62 -3.68
N ALA A 203 0.64 2.59 -3.64
CA ALA A 203 2.01 2.41 -4.13
C ALA A 203 2.78 1.35 -3.32
N LEU A 204 2.61 1.36 -2.00
CA LEU A 204 3.24 0.43 -1.07
C LEU A 204 2.64 -1.00 -1.15
N ALA A 205 1.44 -1.14 -1.71
CA ALA A 205 0.80 -2.43 -1.98
C ALA A 205 1.19 -3.05 -3.33
N GLU A 206 1.98 -2.35 -4.16
CA GLU A 206 2.46 -2.89 -5.44
C GLU A 206 3.45 -4.06 -5.23
N PRO A 207 3.61 -4.95 -6.21
CA PRO A 207 4.54 -6.09 -6.11
C PRO A 207 6.00 -5.69 -5.81
N ASP A 208 6.48 -4.58 -6.39
CA ASP A 208 7.78 -3.97 -6.05
C ASP A 208 7.59 -2.51 -5.58
N PRO A 209 7.19 -2.31 -4.31
CA PRO A 209 6.98 -0.98 -3.78
C PRO A 209 8.28 -0.15 -3.70
N VAL A 210 9.43 -0.81 -3.59
CA VAL A 210 10.73 -0.12 -3.54
C VAL A 210 11.04 0.56 -4.87
N ALA A 211 10.79 -0.12 -5.99
CA ALA A 211 10.96 0.46 -7.32
C ALA A 211 9.98 1.63 -7.56
N VAL A 212 8.73 1.49 -7.13
CA VAL A 212 7.74 2.59 -7.21
C VAL A 212 8.19 3.80 -6.42
N LEU A 213 8.65 3.63 -5.16
CA LEU A 213 9.13 4.74 -4.33
C LEU A 213 10.41 5.37 -4.88
N ALA A 214 11.28 4.59 -5.52
CA ALA A 214 12.48 5.11 -6.18
C ALA A 214 12.13 6.12 -7.29
N ARG A 215 11.07 5.87 -8.07
CA ARG A 215 10.59 6.84 -9.09
C ARG A 215 10.02 8.14 -8.49
N LEU A 216 9.66 8.13 -7.22
CA LEU A 216 9.08 9.29 -6.53
C LEU A 216 10.10 10.01 -5.63
N ALA A 217 11.33 9.51 -5.51
CA ALA A 217 12.32 9.98 -4.56
C ALA A 217 12.71 11.47 -4.74
N ASP A 218 12.69 11.97 -5.98
CA ASP A 218 13.00 13.37 -6.29
C ASP A 218 11.83 14.33 -5.99
N LYS A 219 10.63 13.79 -5.80
CA LYS A 219 9.39 14.57 -5.60
C LYS A 219 8.86 14.49 -4.17
N LEU A 220 9.34 13.53 -3.40
CA LEU A 220 8.95 13.30 -2.01
C LEU A 220 10.21 13.35 -1.12
N PRO A 221 10.08 13.68 0.17
CA PRO A 221 11.22 13.68 1.09
C PRO A 221 11.63 12.23 1.45
N LEU A 222 12.03 11.47 0.43
CA LEU A 222 12.48 10.10 0.56
C LEU A 222 13.98 9.97 0.24
N SER A 223 14.64 9.02 0.90
CA SER A 223 15.97 8.53 0.57
C SER A 223 15.87 7.05 0.29
N VAL A 224 15.83 6.68 -0.98
CA VAL A 224 15.61 5.29 -1.39
C VAL A 224 16.93 4.61 -1.68
N GLU A 225 17.29 3.66 -0.82
CA GLU A 225 18.40 2.73 -0.99
C GLU A 225 17.79 1.33 -1.24
N PRO A 226 17.66 0.91 -2.51
CA PRO A 226 16.85 -0.26 -2.85
C PRO A 226 17.29 -1.56 -2.17
N GLU A 227 18.60 -1.81 -2.10
CA GLU A 227 19.12 -3.03 -1.49
C GLU A 227 18.83 -3.06 0.02
N LEU A 228 19.05 -1.94 0.70
CA LEU A 228 18.78 -1.80 2.13
C LEU A 228 17.28 -1.97 2.45
N ALA A 229 16.43 -1.39 1.60
CA ALA A 229 14.98 -1.53 1.74
C ALA A 229 14.51 -2.97 1.54
N ARG A 230 15.05 -3.67 0.53
CA ARG A 230 14.74 -5.09 0.30
C ARG A 230 15.25 -5.99 1.43
N GLU A 231 16.42 -5.70 1.97
CA GLU A 231 16.95 -6.42 3.13
C GLU A 231 16.06 -6.26 4.37
N ALA A 232 15.59 -5.03 4.66
CA ALA A 232 14.65 -4.79 5.75
C ALA A 232 13.34 -5.56 5.55
N LEU A 233 12.80 -5.57 4.33
CA LEU A 233 11.60 -6.34 3.98
C LEU A 233 11.82 -7.86 4.11
N ALA A 234 13.01 -8.35 3.82
CA ALA A 234 13.35 -9.78 3.96
C ALA A 234 13.51 -10.20 5.42
N LEU A 235 13.98 -9.30 6.29
CA LEU A 235 14.08 -9.53 7.74
C LEU A 235 12.74 -9.45 8.45
N ALA A 236 11.79 -8.67 7.92
CA ALA A 236 10.49 -8.47 8.53
C ALA A 236 9.63 -9.74 8.41
N PRO A 237 9.03 -10.23 9.51
CA PRO A 237 8.06 -11.33 9.47
C PRO A 237 6.85 -11.04 8.58
N ALA A 238 6.12 -12.09 8.20
CA ALA A 238 4.98 -11.97 7.28
C ALA A 238 3.84 -11.09 7.81
N GLU A 239 3.67 -11.07 9.14
CA GLU A 239 2.64 -10.28 9.84
C GLU A 239 2.98 -8.79 9.96
N SER A 240 4.17 -8.36 9.54
CA SER A 240 4.65 -6.97 9.67
C SER A 240 3.90 -6.01 8.76
N ASP A 241 3.74 -4.77 9.21
CA ASP A 241 3.29 -3.67 8.37
C ASP A 241 4.43 -3.20 7.45
N ARG A 242 4.57 -3.90 6.31
CA ARG A 242 5.62 -3.67 5.32
C ARG A 242 5.54 -2.26 4.70
N ALA A 243 4.32 -1.70 4.64
CA ALA A 243 4.10 -0.35 4.12
C ALA A 243 4.69 0.69 5.06
N MET A 244 4.38 0.62 6.36
CA MET A 244 4.91 1.54 7.35
C MET A 244 6.39 1.34 7.62
N LEU A 245 6.90 0.11 7.47
CA LEU A 245 8.33 -0.18 7.49
C LEU A 245 9.05 0.64 6.42
N LEU A 246 8.63 0.54 5.15
CA LEU A 246 9.24 1.27 4.05
C LEU A 246 9.09 2.78 4.20
N LEU A 247 7.88 3.25 4.48
CA LEU A 247 7.59 4.66 4.59
C LEU A 247 8.44 5.33 5.68
N GLY A 248 8.53 4.71 6.85
CA GLY A 248 9.34 5.20 7.96
C GLY A 248 10.84 5.11 7.67
N MET A 249 11.31 3.97 7.18
CA MET A 249 12.73 3.75 6.88
C MET A 249 13.29 4.75 5.86
N LEU A 250 12.51 5.05 4.81
CA LEU A 250 12.94 5.85 3.67
C LEU A 250 12.66 7.35 3.84
N SER A 251 11.80 7.74 4.77
CA SER A 251 11.45 9.15 5.01
C SER A 251 12.64 9.95 5.56
N ARG A 252 12.88 11.13 4.98
CA ARG A 252 13.86 12.12 5.47
C ARG A 252 13.28 13.00 6.57
N GLU A 253 11.95 13.18 6.61
CA GLU A 253 11.29 14.19 7.44
C GLU A 253 10.15 13.58 8.27
N GLU A 254 10.20 13.77 9.59
CA GLU A 254 9.16 13.32 10.50
C GLU A 254 7.85 14.11 10.32
N ALA A 255 7.97 15.42 10.11
CA ALA A 255 6.82 16.28 9.88
C ALA A 255 6.01 15.86 8.63
N TRP A 256 6.70 15.37 7.60
CA TRP A 256 6.04 14.86 6.41
C TRP A 256 5.22 13.58 6.70
N LEU A 257 5.77 12.63 7.46
CA LEU A 257 5.04 11.43 7.90
C LEU A 257 3.77 11.80 8.68
N SER A 258 3.89 12.74 9.60
CA SER A 258 2.76 13.24 10.40
C SER A 258 1.69 13.94 9.55
N GLY A 259 2.10 14.52 8.42
CA GLY A 259 1.21 15.20 7.46
C GLY A 259 0.42 14.25 6.54
N LEU A 260 0.73 12.95 6.49
CA LEU A 260 0.07 11.98 5.60
C LEU A 260 -1.28 11.44 6.10
N GLU A 261 -1.78 11.94 7.23
CA GLU A 261 -3.01 11.47 7.88
C GLU A 261 -3.01 9.94 8.11
N LEU A 262 -1.89 9.43 8.60
CA LEU A 262 -1.75 8.06 9.04
C LEU A 262 -2.55 7.85 10.34
N THR A 263 -3.01 6.63 10.57
CA THR A 263 -3.56 6.26 11.88
C THR A 263 -2.47 6.35 12.96
N ALA A 264 -2.86 6.48 14.22
CA ALA A 264 -1.90 6.57 15.33
C ALA A 264 -0.92 5.37 15.35
N ARG A 265 -1.42 4.17 15.03
CA ARG A 265 -0.59 2.97 14.96
C ARG A 265 0.36 2.97 13.77
N GLU A 266 -0.11 3.35 12.58
CA GLU A 266 0.74 3.49 11.39
C GLU A 266 1.87 4.49 11.62
N LEU A 267 1.54 5.66 12.20
CA LEU A 267 2.53 6.69 12.50
C LEU A 267 3.55 6.21 13.54
N GLU A 268 3.11 5.52 14.60
CA GLU A 268 4.00 4.92 15.59
C GLU A 268 5.02 3.98 14.94
N VAL A 269 4.55 3.05 14.08
CA VAL A 269 5.43 2.10 13.38
C VAL A 269 6.39 2.84 12.45
N ALA A 270 5.90 3.78 11.65
CA ALA A 270 6.73 4.53 10.71
C ALA A 270 7.82 5.35 11.45
N LEU A 271 7.48 6.04 12.53
CA LEU A 271 8.44 6.78 13.34
C LEU A 271 9.48 5.86 14.00
N ALA A 272 9.05 4.72 14.54
CA ALA A 272 9.97 3.73 15.10
C ALA A 272 10.95 3.21 14.05
N CYS A 273 10.48 2.93 12.83
CA CYS A 273 11.35 2.52 11.70
C CYS A 273 12.32 3.62 11.28
N ARG A 274 11.88 4.88 11.25
CA ARG A 274 12.74 6.02 10.95
C ARG A 274 13.91 6.13 11.92
N HIS A 275 13.66 5.96 13.21
CA HIS A 275 14.64 6.10 14.29
C HIS A 275 15.36 4.79 14.64
N ALA A 276 15.02 3.68 14.00
CA ALA A 276 15.59 2.37 14.28
C ALA A 276 17.12 2.36 14.17
N ARG A 277 17.78 1.82 15.18
CA ARG A 277 19.24 1.72 15.27
C ARG A 277 19.63 0.37 15.91
N VAL A 278 20.79 -0.10 15.56
CA VAL A 278 21.45 -1.21 16.29
C VAL A 278 22.02 -0.63 17.57
N PRO A 279 21.80 -1.23 18.74
CA PRO A 279 22.47 -0.79 19.97
C PRO A 279 23.98 -1.02 19.88
N ALA A 280 24.74 -0.24 20.65
CA ALA A 280 26.21 -0.35 20.66
C ALA A 280 26.69 -1.75 21.16
N GLU A 281 25.95 -2.33 22.10
CA GLU A 281 26.17 -3.67 22.59
C GLU A 281 25.13 -4.62 21.95
N VAL A 282 25.61 -5.75 21.43
CA VAL A 282 24.78 -6.77 20.76
C VAL A 282 24.66 -8.06 21.56
N THR A 283 24.93 -8.00 22.90
CA THR A 283 24.61 -9.13 23.79
C THR A 283 23.10 -9.39 23.80
N PRO A 284 22.65 -10.63 24.06
CA PRO A 284 21.22 -10.94 24.06
C PRO A 284 20.40 -10.04 24.99
N SER A 285 20.91 -9.77 26.19
CA SER A 285 20.25 -8.90 27.15
C SER A 285 20.22 -7.42 26.71
N ALA A 286 21.29 -6.93 26.07
CA ALA A 286 21.35 -5.57 25.52
C ALA A 286 20.36 -5.40 24.36
N LEU A 287 20.28 -6.36 23.43
CA LEU A 287 19.31 -6.39 22.36
C LEU A 287 17.87 -6.42 22.91
N TRP A 288 17.64 -7.26 23.92
CA TRP A 288 16.31 -7.36 24.55
C TRP A 288 15.89 -6.03 25.19
N ARG A 289 16.79 -5.38 25.95
CA ARG A 289 16.51 -4.06 26.55
C ARG A 289 16.23 -2.99 25.50
N ALA A 290 17.02 -2.96 24.43
CA ALA A 290 16.91 -1.95 23.38
C ALA A 290 15.65 -2.09 22.54
N TRP A 291 15.19 -3.32 22.27
CA TRP A 291 14.18 -3.60 21.28
C TRP A 291 12.84 -4.13 21.82
N ARG A 292 12.75 -4.52 23.11
CA ARG A 292 11.54 -5.13 23.72
C ARG A 292 10.25 -4.31 23.58
N GLY A 293 10.34 -3.00 23.42
CA GLY A 293 9.19 -2.10 23.29
C GLY A 293 8.98 -1.57 21.87
N LEU A 294 9.84 -1.95 20.91
CA LEU A 294 9.73 -1.47 19.55
C LEU A 294 8.81 -2.36 18.71
N PRO A 295 8.14 -1.78 17.71
CA PRO A 295 7.54 -2.55 16.63
C PRO A 295 8.58 -3.44 15.94
N ILE A 296 8.16 -4.63 15.53
CA ILE A 296 9.06 -5.61 14.90
C ILE A 296 9.66 -5.09 13.60
N GLU A 297 8.93 -4.22 12.90
CA GLU A 297 9.36 -3.51 11.71
C GLU A 297 10.62 -2.67 11.97
N ALA A 298 10.65 -1.97 13.10
CA ALA A 298 11.80 -1.16 13.48
C ALA A 298 13.05 -2.02 13.75
N VAL A 299 12.86 -3.22 14.31
CA VAL A 299 13.97 -4.15 14.50
C VAL A 299 14.49 -4.67 13.16
N ALA A 300 13.61 -4.98 12.21
CA ALA A 300 14.01 -5.37 10.85
C ALA A 300 14.80 -4.25 10.15
N VAL A 301 14.36 -3.00 10.27
CA VAL A 301 15.09 -1.83 9.75
C VAL A 301 16.45 -1.64 10.43
N ALA A 302 16.53 -1.79 11.77
CA ALA A 302 17.80 -1.75 12.48
C ALA A 302 18.75 -2.84 11.99
N GLY A 303 18.20 -4.04 11.76
CA GLY A 303 18.95 -5.17 11.18
C GLY A 303 19.59 -4.82 9.83
N ALA A 304 18.78 -4.32 8.89
CA ALA A 304 19.25 -3.92 7.57
C ALA A 304 20.33 -2.80 7.65
N ARG A 305 20.24 -1.92 8.63
CA ARG A 305 21.21 -0.84 8.87
C ARG A 305 22.53 -1.31 9.52
N GLY A 306 22.82 -2.60 9.51
CA GLY A 306 24.11 -3.17 9.93
C GLY A 306 24.04 -4.16 11.10
N GLY A 307 22.85 -4.63 11.46
CA GLY A 307 22.67 -5.61 12.55
C GLY A 307 21.89 -6.86 12.17
N VAL A 308 22.09 -7.39 10.96
CA VAL A 308 21.30 -8.52 10.41
C VAL A 308 21.21 -9.71 11.37
N ASP A 309 22.34 -10.18 11.88
CA ASP A 309 22.37 -11.35 12.77
C ASP A 309 21.70 -11.05 14.11
N ALA A 310 21.90 -9.83 14.65
CA ALA A 310 21.24 -9.39 15.87
C ALA A 310 19.71 -9.33 15.70
N ALA A 311 19.25 -8.78 14.57
CA ALA A 311 17.81 -8.69 14.25
C ALA A 311 17.21 -10.09 14.07
N LYS A 312 17.86 -10.99 13.32
CA LYS A 312 17.42 -12.38 13.15
C LYS A 312 17.30 -13.09 14.49
N ARG A 313 18.32 -12.97 15.34
CA ARG A 313 18.34 -13.59 16.67
C ARG A 313 17.22 -13.03 17.56
N TRP A 314 17.03 -11.71 17.56
CA TRP A 314 15.96 -11.10 18.36
C TRP A 314 14.57 -11.52 17.87
N ILE A 315 14.32 -11.44 16.55
CA ILE A 315 13.04 -11.81 15.95
C ILE A 315 12.71 -13.30 16.14
N GLY A 316 13.69 -14.17 15.95
CA GLY A 316 13.50 -15.62 16.02
C GLY A 316 13.48 -16.19 17.46
N GLU A 317 14.28 -15.64 18.35
CA GLU A 317 14.56 -16.24 19.65
C GLU A 317 14.26 -15.29 20.82
N LEU A 318 15.00 -14.16 20.92
CA LEU A 318 15.08 -13.38 22.17
C LEU A 318 13.75 -12.75 22.56
N ARG A 319 12.94 -12.32 21.60
CA ARG A 319 11.63 -11.72 21.87
C ARG A 319 10.64 -12.67 22.55
N GLN A 320 10.88 -13.97 22.46
CA GLN A 320 10.03 -15.01 23.01
C GLN A 320 10.49 -15.47 24.39
N VAL A 321 11.72 -15.13 24.79
CA VAL A 321 12.25 -15.53 26.10
C VAL A 321 11.41 -14.92 27.21
N ARG A 322 10.95 -15.77 28.12
CA ARG A 322 10.19 -15.40 29.32
C ARG A 322 10.74 -16.17 30.49
N LEU A 323 10.59 -15.62 31.70
CA LEU A 323 10.79 -16.39 32.92
C LEU A 323 9.57 -17.29 33.16
N GLU A 324 9.82 -18.42 33.77
CA GLU A 324 8.77 -19.29 34.30
C GLU A 324 8.30 -18.83 35.68
N ILE A 325 9.11 -18.01 36.40
CA ILE A 325 8.75 -17.38 37.65
C ILE A 325 8.15 -16.00 37.47
N GLY A 326 7.32 -15.61 38.44
CA GLY A 326 6.72 -14.27 38.54
C GLY A 326 6.97 -13.61 39.92
N GLY A 327 6.30 -12.47 40.14
CA GLY A 327 6.37 -11.75 41.40
C GLY A 327 5.84 -12.57 42.57
N ASP A 328 4.78 -13.34 42.35
CA ASP A 328 4.13 -14.16 43.37
C ASP A 328 5.05 -15.26 43.91
N ASP A 329 5.91 -15.85 43.07
CA ASP A 329 6.87 -16.86 43.46
C ASP A 329 7.91 -16.27 44.43
N LEU A 330 8.37 -15.04 44.17
CA LEU A 330 9.32 -14.35 45.02
C LEU A 330 8.67 -13.91 46.36
N ILE A 331 7.41 -13.51 46.35
CA ILE A 331 6.66 -13.19 47.55
C ILE A 331 6.46 -14.43 48.40
N ALA A 332 6.07 -15.56 47.82
CA ALA A 332 5.94 -16.85 48.49
C ALA A 332 7.25 -17.32 49.10
N ALA A 333 8.40 -16.99 48.45
CA ALA A 333 9.73 -17.28 48.96
C ALA A 333 10.24 -16.25 50.02
N GLY A 334 9.41 -15.29 50.47
CA GLY A 334 9.71 -14.38 51.55
C GLY A 334 10.31 -13.03 51.15
N ILE A 335 10.30 -12.67 49.86
CA ILE A 335 10.66 -11.32 49.42
C ILE A 335 9.50 -10.39 49.62
N ALA A 336 9.74 -9.27 50.27
CA ALA A 336 8.69 -8.24 50.52
C ALA A 336 8.19 -7.65 49.19
N GLU A 337 6.90 -7.41 49.12
CA GLU A 337 6.28 -6.73 47.97
C GLU A 337 6.91 -5.35 47.77
N GLY A 338 7.37 -5.09 46.53
CA GLY A 338 8.00 -3.81 46.20
C GLY A 338 8.92 -3.86 44.97
N PRO A 339 9.65 -2.76 44.69
CA PRO A 339 10.50 -2.63 43.49
C PRO A 339 11.61 -3.67 43.41
N GLU A 340 11.99 -4.31 44.55
CA GLU A 340 13.03 -5.36 44.54
C GLU A 340 12.62 -6.59 43.74
N ILE A 341 11.35 -6.96 43.77
CA ILE A 341 10.81 -8.05 42.97
C ILE A 341 11.12 -7.83 41.47
N GLY A 342 10.79 -6.64 40.98
CA GLY A 342 11.05 -6.28 39.59
C GLY A 342 12.54 -6.34 39.22
N ARG A 343 13.41 -5.82 40.08
CA ARG A 343 14.86 -5.88 39.87
C ARG A 343 15.39 -7.32 39.84
N ARG A 344 14.94 -8.18 40.72
CA ARG A 344 15.35 -9.60 40.77
C ARG A 344 14.89 -10.36 39.54
N LEU A 345 13.64 -10.16 39.12
CA LEU A 345 13.11 -10.76 37.87
C LEU A 345 13.88 -10.25 36.64
N GLU A 346 14.19 -8.96 36.57
CA GLU A 346 14.97 -8.42 35.45
C GLU A 346 16.38 -9.01 35.40
N ARG A 347 17.09 -9.10 36.53
CA ARG A 347 18.41 -9.72 36.60
C ARG A 347 18.39 -11.22 36.24
N THR A 348 17.36 -11.92 36.67
CA THR A 348 17.17 -13.34 36.33
C THR A 348 16.93 -13.50 34.84
N LEU A 349 16.11 -12.61 34.24
CA LEU A 349 15.87 -12.62 32.80
C LEU A 349 17.14 -12.30 32.00
N VAL A 350 17.95 -11.33 32.46
CA VAL A 350 19.25 -11.01 31.84
C VAL A 350 20.17 -12.24 31.85
N ALA A 351 20.32 -12.89 32.98
CA ALA A 351 21.16 -14.09 33.11
C ALA A 351 20.66 -15.25 32.20
N LYS A 352 19.34 -15.40 32.08
CA LYS A 352 18.73 -16.38 31.15
C LYS A 352 19.00 -16.01 29.68
N LEU A 353 18.84 -14.74 29.30
CA LEU A 353 19.11 -14.26 27.95
C LEU A 353 20.56 -14.43 27.53
N ASP A 354 21.50 -14.12 28.44
CA ASP A 354 22.95 -14.21 28.17
C ASP A 354 23.52 -15.62 28.33
N GLY A 355 22.65 -16.61 28.69
CA GLY A 355 23.03 -18.02 28.80
C GLY A 355 23.77 -18.38 30.09
N GLU A 356 23.82 -17.47 31.06
CA GLU A 356 24.41 -17.70 32.39
C GLU A 356 23.48 -18.53 33.29
N LEU A 357 22.19 -18.54 33.00
CA LEU A 357 21.18 -19.31 33.68
C LEU A 357 20.49 -20.27 32.72
N SER A 358 20.57 -21.54 33.00
CA SER A 358 19.86 -22.61 32.31
C SER A 358 18.96 -23.39 33.28
N GLY A 359 17.80 -23.85 32.80
CA GLY A 359 16.80 -24.58 33.58
C GLY A 359 15.49 -23.81 33.68
N GLY A 360 14.48 -24.48 34.25
CA GLY A 360 13.13 -23.95 34.43
C GLY A 360 12.91 -23.23 35.75
N HIS A 361 11.66 -23.26 36.21
CA HIS A 361 11.16 -22.56 37.40
C HIS A 361 12.06 -22.63 38.65
N GLU A 362 12.52 -23.85 39.06
CA GLU A 362 13.33 -24.01 40.24
C GLU A 362 14.71 -23.33 40.14
N ALA A 363 15.34 -23.41 38.97
CA ALA A 363 16.64 -22.79 38.73
C ALA A 363 16.52 -21.27 38.70
N GLU A 364 15.47 -20.74 38.06
CA GLU A 364 15.17 -19.32 38.00
C GLU A 364 14.88 -18.77 39.40
N LEU A 365 14.06 -19.45 40.20
CA LEU A 365 13.74 -19.04 41.56
C LEU A 365 14.99 -19.03 42.45
N ALA A 366 15.77 -20.08 42.39
CA ALA A 366 17.02 -20.17 43.14
C ALA A 366 18.03 -19.09 42.78
N PHE A 367 18.09 -18.71 41.49
CA PHE A 367 18.91 -17.58 41.01
C PHE A 367 18.37 -16.24 41.55
N ALA A 368 17.07 -15.97 41.38
CA ALA A 368 16.44 -14.75 41.81
C ALA A 368 16.55 -14.48 43.33
N LEU A 369 16.53 -15.53 44.15
CA LEU A 369 16.70 -15.43 45.59
C LEU A 369 18.16 -15.15 46.01
N ARG A 370 19.16 -15.59 45.24
CA ARG A 370 20.60 -15.35 45.53
C ARG A 370 21.07 -13.96 45.12
N VAL A 371 20.44 -13.35 44.08
CA VAL A 371 20.82 -12.03 43.59
C VAL A 371 20.42 -10.99 44.64
N ARG A 372 21.44 -10.34 45.25
CA ARG A 372 21.28 -9.16 46.13
C ARG A 372 21.78 -7.93 45.40
N ASP A 373 21.30 -6.76 45.81
CA ASP A 373 21.76 -5.47 45.24
C ASP A 373 23.26 -5.24 45.41
#